data_d7685f72d4858aae4625cfa9513abeb0
#
_entry.id   d7685f72d4858aae4625cfa9513abeb0
#
_cell.length_a   1.000
_cell.length_b   1.000
_cell.length_c   1.000
_cell.angle_alpha   90.00
_cell.angle_beta   90.00
_cell.angle_gamma   90.00
#
_symmetry.space_group_name_H-M   'P 1'
#
loop_
_entity.id
_entity.type
_entity.pdbx_description
1 polymer ?
#
loop_
_entity_poly.entity_id
_entity_poly.type
_entity_poly.pdbx_seq_one_letter_code
_entity_poly.pdbx_strand_id
1 'polypeptide(L)' 'MRYALVNPTTLVVDNVVIWGGGESLWPDMLTIQLEADERCAPGWTYDSAATPRFIDPTPPSE' A
#
# COMPACT_ATOMS: atom_id res chain seq x y z
N MET A 1 -6.74 -12.04 -1.01
CA MET A 1 -6.84 -10.61 -1.31
C MET A 1 -5.50 -9.94 -1.05
N ARG A 2 -5.17 -8.93 -1.82
CA ARG A 2 -3.90 -8.22 -1.63
C ARG A 2 -4.10 -7.06 -0.66
N TYR A 3 -3.10 -6.84 0.15
CA TYR A 3 -3.09 -5.75 1.11
C TYR A 3 -1.73 -5.04 1.02
N ALA A 4 -1.77 -3.72 1.11
CA ALA A 4 -0.56 -2.91 1.20
C ALA A 4 -0.24 -2.66 2.67
N LEU A 5 1.00 -2.87 3.05
CA LEU A 5 1.50 -2.54 4.37
C LEU A 5 2.17 -1.17 4.28
N VAL A 6 1.56 -0.18 4.89
CA VAL A 6 1.99 1.21 4.79
C VAL A 6 2.54 1.66 6.14
N ASN A 7 3.71 2.28 6.12
CA ASN A 7 4.28 2.86 7.33
C ASN A 7 3.40 4.04 7.78
N PRO A 8 2.85 4.00 9.00
CA PRO A 8 1.93 5.05 9.45
C PRO A 8 2.59 6.39 9.67
N THR A 9 3.91 6.43 9.77
CA THR A 9 4.66 7.67 9.98
C THR A 9 5.01 8.34 8.66
N THR A 10 5.54 7.57 7.70
CA THR A 10 6.03 8.10 6.43
C THR A 10 5.01 7.96 5.31
N LEU A 11 3.99 7.12 5.49
CA LEU A 11 2.99 6.78 4.48
C LEU A 11 3.62 6.18 3.23
N VAL A 12 4.73 5.48 3.41
CA VAL A 12 5.39 4.74 2.34
C VAL A 12 5.02 3.27 2.45
N VAL A 13 4.71 2.65 1.32
CA VAL A 13 4.38 1.23 1.27
C VAL A 13 5.64 0.42 1.53
N ASP A 14 5.63 -0.37 2.61
CA ASP A 14 6.75 -1.26 2.93
C ASP A 14 6.66 -2.58 2.19
N ASN A 15 5.45 -3.07 2.02
CA ASN A 15 5.27 -4.37 1.36
C ASN A 15 3.84 -4.51 0.84
N VAL A 16 3.66 -5.45 -0.05
CA VAL A 16 2.33 -5.86 -0.50
C VAL A 16 2.22 -7.36 -0.27
N VAL A 17 1.18 -7.76 0.45
CA VAL A 17 1.04 -9.15 0.87
C VAL A 17 -0.31 -9.70 0.43
N ILE A 18 -0.39 -11.01 0.31
CA ILE A 18 -1.64 -11.71 0.10
C ILE A 18 -2.09 -12.26 1.45
N TRP A 19 -3.28 -11.85 1.89
CA TRP A 19 -3.79 -12.17 3.21
C TRP A 19 -5.29 -12.38 3.12
N GLY A 20 -5.77 -13.36 3.84
CA GLY A 20 -7.19 -13.71 3.82
C GLY A 20 -8.04 -12.92 4.80
N GLY A 21 -7.46 -12.02 5.57
CA GLY A 21 -8.15 -11.30 6.62
C GLY A 21 -7.98 -11.99 7.97
N GLY A 22 -8.78 -11.60 8.94
CA GLY A 22 -8.68 -12.13 10.30
C GLY A 22 -7.87 -11.22 11.20
N GLU A 23 -7.07 -11.81 12.06
CA GLU A 23 -6.26 -11.01 12.98
C GLU A 23 -5.19 -10.22 12.23
N SER A 24 -4.94 -9.02 12.70
CA SER A 24 -3.88 -8.20 12.14
C SER A 24 -2.52 -8.82 12.48
N LEU A 25 -1.75 -9.12 11.45
CA LEU A 25 -0.39 -9.63 11.61
C LEU A 25 0.65 -8.51 11.68
N TRP A 26 0.22 -7.28 11.41
CA TRP A 26 1.11 -6.12 11.33
C TRP A 26 0.51 -4.97 12.15
N PRO A 27 0.52 -5.07 13.50
CA PRO A 27 -0.15 -4.07 14.33
C PRO A 27 0.47 -2.68 14.25
N ASP A 28 1.74 -2.60 13.88
CA ASP A 28 2.44 -1.32 13.77
C ASP A 28 2.34 -0.69 12.39
N MET A 29 1.56 -1.29 11.49
CA MET A 29 1.46 -0.84 10.11
C MET A 29 0.01 -0.65 9.70
N LEU A 30 -0.20 0.28 8.77
CA LEU A 30 -1.50 0.41 8.14
C LEU A 30 -1.66 -0.74 7.15
N THR A 31 -2.77 -1.44 7.26
CA THR A 31 -3.08 -2.55 6.36
C THR A 31 -4.23 -2.10 5.48
N ILE A 32 -3.96 -1.87 4.21
CA ILE A 32 -4.91 -1.31 3.26
C ILE A 32 -5.29 -2.37 2.25
N GLN A 33 -6.56 -2.71 2.19
CA GLN A 33 -7.04 -3.67 1.21
C GLN A 33 -6.98 -3.06 -0.19
N LEU A 34 -6.38 -3.78 -1.12
CA LEU A 34 -6.26 -3.35 -2.51
C LEU A 34 -7.43 -3.88 -3.33
N GLU A 35 -7.90 -3.06 -4.26
CA GLU A 35 -8.86 -3.51 -5.25
C GLU A 35 -8.20 -4.49 -6.22
N ALA A 36 -9.00 -5.27 -6.94
CA ALA A 36 -8.48 -6.30 -7.82
C ALA A 36 -7.54 -5.76 -8.89
N ASP A 37 -7.81 -4.54 -9.36
CA ASP A 37 -7.03 -3.89 -10.40
C ASP A 37 -6.15 -2.75 -9.88
N GLU A 38 -6.11 -2.57 -8.58
CA GLU A 38 -5.35 -1.49 -7.98
C GLU A 38 -3.86 -1.82 -7.98
N ARG A 39 -3.05 -0.89 -8.45
CA ARG A 39 -1.60 -1.06 -8.49
C ARG A 39 -0.97 -0.52 -7.23
N CYS A 40 -0.06 -1.29 -6.69
CA CYS A 40 0.71 -0.90 -5.52
C CYS A 40 1.96 -1.77 -5.44
N ALA A 41 3.06 -1.18 -5.05
CA ALA A 41 4.32 -1.90 -4.87
C ALA A 41 5.09 -1.29 -3.72
N PRO A 42 6.04 -2.04 -3.14
CA PRO A 42 6.90 -1.48 -2.09
C PRO A 42 7.64 -0.24 -2.59
N GLY A 43 7.71 0.78 -1.75
CA GLY A 43 8.33 2.05 -2.09
C GLY A 43 7.37 3.12 -2.59
N TRP A 44 6.16 2.74 -2.95
CA TRP A 44 5.15 3.73 -3.35
C TRP A 44 4.67 4.50 -2.12
N THR A 45 4.08 5.65 -2.34
CA THR A 45 3.47 6.44 -1.27
C THR A 45 1.96 6.27 -1.28
N TYR A 46 1.37 6.38 -0.09
CA TYR A 46 -0.07 6.26 0.08
C TYR A 46 -0.65 7.62 0.44
N ASP A 47 -1.69 8.02 -0.28
CA ASP A 47 -2.44 9.25 0.00
C ASP A 47 -3.92 8.94 -0.13
N SER A 48 -4.62 8.92 1.00
CA SER A 48 -6.04 8.57 1.04
C SER A 48 -6.92 9.58 0.31
N ALA A 49 -6.43 10.80 0.12
CA ALA A 49 -7.16 11.85 -0.57
C ALA A 49 -6.88 11.90 -2.07
N ALA A 50 -5.88 11.16 -2.53
CA ALA A 50 -5.48 11.18 -3.93
C ALA A 50 -6.20 10.08 -4.73
N THR A 51 -6.22 10.27 -6.04
CA THR A 51 -6.70 9.26 -6.98
C THR A 51 -5.68 9.15 -8.10
N PRO A 52 -4.93 8.04 -8.20
CA PRO A 52 -4.96 6.86 -7.33
C PRO A 52 -4.38 7.11 -5.93
N ARG A 53 -4.79 6.28 -4.98
CA ARG A 53 -4.31 6.38 -3.60
C ARG A 53 -2.83 6.05 -3.43
N PHE A 54 -2.33 5.19 -4.30
CA PHE A 54 -0.94 4.74 -4.25
C PHE A 54 -0.19 5.37 -5.40
N ILE A 55 0.83 6.12 -5.08
CA ILE A 55 1.57 6.93 -6.04
C ILE A 55 2.96 6.35 -6.19
N ASP A 56 3.33 6.02 -7.43
CA ASP A 56 4.66 5.57 -7.76
C ASP A 56 5.62 6.76 -7.65
N PRO A 57 6.59 6.71 -6.73
CA PRO A 57 7.54 7.81 -6.57
C PRO A 57 8.57 7.87 -7.70
N THR A 58 8.68 6.81 -8.48
CA THR A 58 9.63 6.78 -9.57
C THR A 58 9.07 7.54 -10.75
N PRO A 59 9.74 8.60 -11.21
CA PRO A 59 9.24 9.34 -12.36
C PRO A 59 9.25 8.44 -13.59
N PRO A 60 8.32 8.68 -14.53
CA PRO A 60 8.27 7.89 -15.74
C PRO A 60 9.58 7.96 -16.49
N SER A 61 10.01 6.81 -16.97
CA SER A 61 11.23 6.69 -17.74
C SER A 61 11.09 7.38 -19.08
N GLU A 62 12.11 8.06 -19.47
CA GLU A 62 12.17 8.67 -20.79
C GLU A 62 12.37 7.63 -21.89
#